data_111610d3789e20834e1952028b68d317
#
_entry.id   111610d3789e20834e1952028b68d317
#
_cell.length_a   1.000
_cell.length_b   1.000
_cell.length_c   1.000
_cell.angle_alpha   90.00
_cell.angle_beta   90.00
_cell.angle_gamma   90.00
#
_symmetry.space_group_name_H-M   'P 1'
#
loop_
_entity.id
_entity.type
_entity.pdbx_description
1 polymer ?
#
loop_
_entity_poly.entity_id
_entity_poly.type
_entity_poly.pdbx_seq_one_letter_code
_entity_poly.pdbx_strand_id
1 'polypeptide(L)'
;MLQMVNKNAALLLLLLLLCGCDKVDFKGFVMPTGDVVNSRFEQSLEMNGSMPVACIEADESYMFYVATDPHINDNTSTLDSFVNVLRNDENASFGIMLGDCIDKRGCMSVYRDAIGYKADKHRYQYPIFSVIGNHDLYFQGWDDFRDVIGPSVYWFEVKHGEGKDIFISLDSANGTLGSKQMKWLREFLAEERGKYRHCIVVTHTNILYTDNSQFSSGNIPMEETMALLDLFRKHNVLLCLQGHDHFREDITFDGVRYTIVGTIRYEVEKPEYLCIRVSKKGAEYYWRYVE
;
A
#
# COMPACT_ATOMS: atom_id res chain seq x y z
N MET A 1 -20.28 -45.90 21.95
CA MET A 1 -19.09 -46.56 21.34
C MET A 1 -18.29 -45.47 20.67
N LEU A 2 -17.48 -44.74 21.45
CA LEU A 2 -16.58 -43.71 20.92
C LEU A 2 -15.38 -44.43 20.29
N GLN A 3 -15.20 -44.26 19.00
CA GLN A 3 -14.00 -44.75 18.32
C GLN A 3 -12.78 -44.00 18.87
N MET A 4 -11.85 -44.78 19.40
CA MET A 4 -10.49 -44.32 19.69
C MET A 4 -9.86 -43.92 18.34
N VAL A 5 -9.75 -42.61 18.10
CA VAL A 5 -8.92 -42.10 16.99
C VAL A 5 -7.50 -42.58 17.25
N ASN A 6 -6.98 -43.37 16.32
CA ASN A 6 -5.66 -43.97 16.40
C ASN A 6 -4.62 -42.82 16.52
N LYS A 7 -3.95 -42.74 17.69
CA LYS A 7 -2.96 -41.71 17.95
C LYS A 7 -1.86 -41.61 16.87
N ASN A 8 -1.59 -42.73 16.22
CA ASN A 8 -0.65 -42.76 15.11
C ASN A 8 -1.19 -42.12 13.84
N ALA A 9 -2.52 -42.18 13.59
CA ALA A 9 -3.15 -41.50 12.47
C ALA A 9 -3.18 -39.97 12.68
N ALA A 10 -3.44 -39.53 13.93
CA ALA A 10 -3.37 -38.11 14.29
C ALA A 10 -1.94 -37.57 14.21
N LEU A 11 -0.93 -38.35 14.64
CA LEU A 11 0.47 -38.00 14.52
C LEU A 11 0.95 -37.97 13.06
N LEU A 12 0.47 -38.93 12.25
CA LEU A 12 0.76 -38.96 10.80
C LEU A 12 0.11 -37.79 10.06
N LEU A 13 -1.10 -37.39 10.44
CA LEU A 13 -1.78 -36.21 9.91
C LEU A 13 -1.04 -34.92 10.31
N LEU A 14 -0.55 -34.84 11.55
CA LEU A 14 0.26 -33.73 12.03
C LEU A 14 1.61 -33.66 11.31
N LEU A 15 2.25 -34.80 11.08
CA LEU A 15 3.50 -34.90 10.31
C LEU A 15 3.31 -34.55 8.83
N LEU A 16 2.19 -34.95 8.22
CA LEU A 16 1.83 -34.59 6.84
C LEU A 16 1.52 -33.09 6.73
N LEU A 17 0.95 -32.47 7.76
CA LEU A 17 0.75 -31.02 7.85
C LEU A 17 2.08 -30.26 8.05
N LEU A 18 3.07 -30.87 8.70
CA LEU A 18 4.39 -30.30 8.91
C LEU A 18 5.35 -30.50 7.71
N CYS A 19 5.12 -31.53 6.89
CA CYS A 19 5.91 -31.82 5.68
C CYS A 19 5.28 -31.31 4.38
N GLY A 20 4.06 -30.79 4.44
CA GLY A 20 3.26 -30.39 3.28
C GLY A 20 3.27 -28.91 3.03
N CYS A 21 4.15 -28.46 2.16
CA CYS A 21 4.14 -27.19 1.48
C CYS A 21 4.46 -25.96 2.36
N ASP A 22 5.53 -25.29 2.00
CA ASP A 22 5.82 -23.86 2.25
C ASP A 22 4.68 -22.89 1.84
N LYS A 23 3.50 -23.40 1.55
CA LYS A 23 2.33 -22.70 0.99
C LYS A 23 1.21 -22.39 1.99
N VAL A 24 1.32 -22.82 3.24
CA VAL A 24 0.27 -22.55 4.24
C VAL A 24 0.85 -21.69 5.35
N ASP A 25 0.37 -20.47 5.44
CA ASP A 25 0.65 -19.60 6.59
C ASP A 25 -0.12 -20.12 7.82
N PHE A 26 0.55 -20.96 8.62
CA PHE A 26 0.00 -21.47 9.87
C PHE A 26 -0.31 -20.38 10.90
N LYS A 27 0.41 -19.27 10.88
CA LYS A 27 0.14 -18.13 11.78
C LYS A 27 -1.17 -17.46 11.40
N GLY A 28 -1.40 -17.20 10.11
CA GLY A 28 -2.66 -16.63 9.61
C GLY A 28 -3.88 -17.53 9.85
N PHE A 29 -3.67 -18.84 9.99
CA PHE A 29 -4.75 -19.79 10.30
C PHE A 29 -5.13 -19.86 11.78
N VAL A 30 -4.20 -19.51 12.67
CA VAL A 30 -4.36 -19.66 14.13
C VAL A 30 -4.54 -18.32 14.85
N MET A 31 -4.01 -17.23 14.28
CA MET A 31 -4.10 -15.90 14.89
C MET A 31 -5.27 -15.09 14.27
N PRO A 32 -6.07 -14.39 15.09
CA PRO A 32 -7.04 -13.45 14.56
C PRO A 32 -6.37 -12.43 13.63
N THR A 33 -6.98 -12.17 12.48
CA THR A 33 -6.44 -11.23 11.46
C THR A 33 -6.06 -9.87 12.05
N GLY A 34 -6.88 -9.36 12.98
CA GLY A 34 -6.61 -8.09 13.67
C GLY A 34 -5.32 -8.10 14.50
N ASP A 35 -4.96 -9.22 15.11
CA ASP A 35 -3.73 -9.32 15.91
C ASP A 35 -2.49 -9.32 15.01
N VAL A 36 -2.57 -9.94 13.84
CA VAL A 36 -1.47 -9.95 12.87
C VAL A 36 -1.23 -8.54 12.33
N VAL A 37 -2.28 -7.83 11.93
CA VAL A 37 -2.19 -6.43 11.47
C VAL A 37 -1.64 -5.52 12.56
N ASN A 38 -2.14 -5.65 13.79
CA ASN A 38 -1.64 -4.86 14.92
C ASN A 38 -0.15 -5.11 15.20
N SER A 39 0.33 -6.34 15.00
CA SER A 39 1.76 -6.67 15.16
C SER A 39 2.61 -6.02 14.06
N ARG A 40 2.19 -6.05 12.80
CA ARG A 40 2.92 -5.37 11.70
C ARG A 40 2.96 -3.86 11.89
N PHE A 41 1.84 -3.29 12.33
CA PHE A 41 1.76 -1.88 12.67
C PHE A 41 2.80 -1.48 13.75
N GLU A 42 2.88 -2.24 14.85
CA GLU A 42 3.85 -1.98 15.92
C GLU A 42 5.30 -2.06 15.41
N GLN A 43 5.62 -3.11 14.65
CA GLN A 43 6.94 -3.26 14.03
C GLN A 43 7.25 -2.09 13.09
N SER A 44 6.25 -1.62 12.31
CA SER A 44 6.43 -0.48 11.42
C SER A 44 6.74 0.82 12.18
N LEU A 45 6.07 1.08 13.29
CA LEU A 45 6.36 2.25 14.14
C LEU A 45 7.74 2.16 14.80
N GLU A 46 8.16 0.98 15.24
CA GLU A 46 9.51 0.76 15.76
C GLU A 46 10.59 1.09 14.72
N MET A 47 10.37 0.70 13.46
CA MET A 47 11.30 0.99 12.36
C MET A 47 11.37 2.49 12.05
N ASN A 48 10.26 3.20 12.12
CA ASN A 48 10.18 4.63 11.76
C ASN A 48 10.62 5.56 12.89
N GLY A 49 10.68 5.07 14.12
CA GLY A 49 11.00 5.90 15.29
C GLY A 49 10.07 7.11 15.48
N SER A 50 8.81 7.01 15.04
CA SER A 50 7.81 8.10 15.05
C SER A 50 8.24 9.37 14.25
N MET A 51 9.04 9.18 13.22
CA MET A 51 9.50 10.25 12.32
C MET A 51 9.04 9.97 10.88
N PRO A 52 8.93 11.00 10.02
CA PRO A 52 8.69 10.77 8.60
C PRO A 52 9.85 9.98 7.99
N VAL A 53 9.54 8.95 7.17
CA VAL A 53 10.57 8.12 6.52
C VAL A 53 11.38 8.90 5.48
N ALA A 54 10.82 9.98 4.96
CA ALA A 54 11.48 10.88 4.01
C ALA A 54 10.92 12.29 4.09
N CYS A 55 11.72 13.24 3.62
CA CYS A 55 11.29 14.59 3.34
C CYS A 55 11.80 14.98 1.95
N ILE A 56 10.88 15.22 1.03
CA ILE A 56 11.17 15.56 -0.36
C ILE A 56 11.08 17.08 -0.52
N GLU A 57 12.08 17.69 -1.09
CA GLU A 57 12.01 19.10 -1.50
C GLU A 57 11.40 19.18 -2.90
N ALA A 58 10.41 20.02 -3.07
CA ALA A 58 9.69 20.21 -4.33
C ALA A 58 9.31 21.68 -4.55
N ASP A 59 8.86 21.98 -5.77
CA ASP A 59 8.27 23.27 -6.09
C ASP A 59 6.87 23.44 -5.47
N GLU A 60 6.33 24.65 -5.46
CA GLU A 60 4.95 24.95 -5.01
C GLU A 60 3.88 24.09 -5.69
N SER A 61 4.14 23.67 -6.92
CA SER A 61 3.37 22.67 -7.66
C SER A 61 4.32 21.57 -8.11
N TYR A 62 4.07 20.36 -7.68
CA TYR A 62 4.89 19.19 -7.99
C TYR A 62 4.06 18.06 -8.58
N MET A 63 4.71 17.11 -9.22
CA MET A 63 4.08 15.95 -9.83
C MET A 63 4.66 14.65 -9.27
N PHE A 64 3.81 13.66 -9.07
CA PHE A 64 4.20 12.30 -8.72
C PHE A 64 3.41 11.28 -9.51
N TYR A 65 3.95 10.08 -9.65
CA TYR A 65 3.36 9.00 -10.40
C TYR A 65 2.94 7.85 -9.49
N VAL A 66 1.81 7.23 -9.82
CA VAL A 66 1.23 6.16 -9.02
C VAL A 66 0.95 4.96 -9.91
N ALA A 67 1.48 3.82 -9.51
CA ALA A 67 1.18 2.53 -10.12
C ALA A 67 0.80 1.53 -9.03
N THR A 68 0.25 0.40 -9.41
CA THR A 68 -0.20 -0.64 -8.48
C THR A 68 -0.19 -2.01 -9.14
N ASP A 69 -0.19 -3.03 -8.30
CA ASP A 69 -0.43 -4.42 -8.70
C ASP A 69 0.49 -4.89 -9.86
N PRO A 70 1.83 -4.69 -9.77
CA PRO A 70 2.73 -5.22 -10.78
C PRO A 70 2.83 -6.73 -10.76
N HIS A 71 2.53 -7.37 -9.63
CA HIS A 71 2.52 -8.82 -9.46
C HIS A 71 3.78 -9.51 -9.99
N ILE A 72 4.93 -9.02 -9.56
CA ILE A 72 6.22 -9.53 -10.07
C ILE A 72 6.38 -11.00 -9.72
N ASN A 73 6.61 -11.76 -10.76
CA ASN A 73 7.08 -13.14 -10.68
C ASN A 73 8.51 -13.26 -11.23
N ASP A 74 8.66 -13.60 -12.51
CA ASP A 74 9.94 -13.60 -13.21
C ASP A 74 9.98 -12.53 -14.34
N ASN A 75 8.93 -11.72 -14.47
CA ASN A 75 8.79 -10.66 -15.49
C ASN A 75 8.62 -9.28 -14.82
N THR A 76 9.51 -8.36 -15.14
CA THR A 76 9.52 -6.97 -14.63
C THR A 76 9.23 -5.94 -15.71
N SER A 77 8.93 -6.35 -16.95
CA SER A 77 8.92 -5.47 -18.13
C SER A 77 8.06 -4.22 -17.98
N THR A 78 6.83 -4.34 -17.49
CA THR A 78 5.92 -3.20 -17.29
C THR A 78 6.35 -2.32 -16.11
N LEU A 79 6.87 -2.93 -15.04
CA LEU A 79 7.47 -2.20 -13.91
C LEU A 79 8.71 -1.43 -14.37
N ASP A 80 9.59 -2.04 -15.15
CA ASP A 80 10.78 -1.39 -15.69
C ASP A 80 10.40 -0.21 -16.59
N SER A 81 9.38 -0.38 -17.45
CA SER A 81 8.86 0.71 -18.28
C SER A 81 8.31 1.86 -17.43
N PHE A 82 7.50 1.58 -16.41
CA PHE A 82 6.99 2.59 -15.48
C PHE A 82 8.13 3.33 -14.77
N VAL A 83 9.11 2.61 -14.25
CA VAL A 83 10.28 3.18 -13.57
C VAL A 83 11.10 4.04 -14.52
N ASN A 84 11.26 3.63 -15.78
CA ASN A 84 11.97 4.39 -16.79
C ASN A 84 11.24 5.69 -17.14
N VAL A 85 9.91 5.66 -17.27
CA VAL A 85 9.11 6.88 -17.49
C VAL A 85 9.29 7.84 -16.31
N LEU A 86 9.15 7.35 -15.07
CA LEU A 86 9.33 8.17 -13.87
C LEU A 86 10.72 8.81 -13.81
N ARG A 87 11.77 8.06 -14.14
CA ARG A 87 13.16 8.55 -14.08
C ARG A 87 13.51 9.56 -15.16
N ASN A 88 12.84 9.49 -16.31
CA ASN A 88 13.11 10.35 -17.45
C ASN A 88 12.21 11.60 -17.49
N ASP A 89 11.25 11.73 -16.60
CA ASP A 89 10.42 12.93 -16.51
C ASP A 89 10.97 13.88 -15.43
N GLU A 90 11.59 14.96 -15.87
CA GLU A 90 12.17 15.99 -14.98
C GLU A 90 11.13 16.69 -14.10
N ASN A 91 9.83 16.57 -14.44
CA ASN A 91 8.76 17.14 -13.64
C ASN A 91 8.31 16.21 -12.51
N ALA A 92 8.64 14.92 -12.55
CA ALA A 92 8.27 13.97 -11.53
C ALA A 92 9.16 14.14 -10.28
N SER A 93 8.56 14.21 -9.11
CA SER A 93 9.30 14.32 -7.84
C SER A 93 9.52 12.95 -7.18
N PHE A 94 8.59 12.01 -7.34
CA PHE A 94 8.66 10.65 -6.78
C PHE A 94 7.59 9.74 -7.40
N GLY A 95 7.68 8.45 -7.08
CA GLY A 95 6.67 7.44 -7.42
C GLY A 95 6.04 6.81 -6.19
N ILE A 96 4.84 6.25 -6.36
CA ILE A 96 4.15 5.43 -5.36
C ILE A 96 3.73 4.12 -6.02
N MET A 97 3.97 3.00 -5.34
CA MET A 97 3.47 1.68 -5.69
C MET A 97 2.46 1.24 -4.63
N LEU A 98 1.19 1.05 -5.02
CA LEU A 98 0.09 0.83 -4.08
C LEU A 98 -0.11 -0.64 -3.66
N GLY A 99 0.95 -1.46 -3.70
CA GLY A 99 0.91 -2.82 -3.19
C GLY A 99 0.78 -3.90 -4.26
N ASP A 100 0.66 -5.14 -3.79
CA ASP A 100 0.72 -6.35 -4.59
C ASP A 100 1.95 -6.35 -5.52
N CYS A 101 3.09 -6.05 -4.88
CA CYS A 101 4.36 -5.90 -5.56
C CYS A 101 4.81 -7.22 -6.19
N ILE A 102 4.50 -8.34 -5.56
CA ILE A 102 4.93 -9.67 -6.00
C ILE A 102 3.79 -10.70 -6.00
N ASP A 103 3.89 -11.69 -6.89
CA ASP A 103 3.02 -12.87 -6.94
C ASP A 103 3.71 -14.14 -6.44
N LYS A 104 5.04 -14.12 -6.31
CA LYS A 104 5.83 -15.32 -6.03
C LYS A 104 6.80 -15.06 -4.89
N ARG A 105 6.83 -16.00 -3.94
CA ARG A 105 7.81 -15.95 -2.84
C ARG A 105 9.23 -15.78 -3.36
N GLY A 106 10.00 -14.93 -2.70
CA GLY A 106 11.39 -14.63 -3.05
C GLY A 106 11.56 -13.58 -4.16
N CYS A 107 10.49 -13.07 -4.75
CA CYS A 107 10.57 -12.02 -5.77
C CYS A 107 10.66 -10.60 -5.18
N MET A 108 10.59 -10.43 -3.86
CA MET A 108 10.67 -9.09 -3.24
C MET A 108 12.01 -8.40 -3.54
N SER A 109 13.10 -9.14 -3.58
CA SER A 109 14.41 -8.61 -4.00
C SER A 109 14.43 -8.22 -5.49
N VAL A 110 13.75 -8.97 -6.36
CA VAL A 110 13.60 -8.65 -7.78
C VAL A 110 12.82 -7.35 -7.95
N TYR A 111 11.68 -7.23 -7.26
CA TYR A 111 10.90 -5.99 -7.22
C TYR A 111 11.74 -4.80 -6.73
N ARG A 112 12.43 -4.95 -5.58
CA ARG A 112 13.32 -3.93 -5.03
C ARG A 112 14.37 -3.47 -6.04
N ASP A 113 15.00 -4.41 -6.73
CA ASP A 113 16.05 -4.08 -7.70
C ASP A 113 15.47 -3.39 -8.94
N ALA A 114 14.26 -3.78 -9.39
CA ALA A 114 13.55 -3.16 -10.50
C ALA A 114 13.16 -1.70 -10.18
N ILE A 115 12.59 -1.43 -9.01
CA ILE A 115 12.32 -0.05 -8.59
C ILE A 115 13.61 0.73 -8.27
N GLY A 116 14.75 0.06 -8.31
CA GLY A 116 16.07 0.63 -8.10
C GLY A 116 16.39 0.91 -6.64
N TYR A 117 15.78 0.27 -5.67
CA TYR A 117 16.12 0.36 -4.25
C TYR A 117 17.47 -0.33 -3.99
N LYS A 118 18.54 0.41 -4.04
CA LYS A 118 19.85 -0.07 -3.59
C LYS A 118 20.07 0.40 -2.18
N ALA A 119 20.42 -0.51 -1.29
CA ALA A 119 20.78 -0.22 0.11
C ALA A 119 22.01 0.71 0.26
N ASP A 120 22.65 1.06 -0.85
CA ASP A 120 23.84 1.89 -0.86
C ASP A 120 23.49 3.36 -1.09
N LYS A 121 23.98 4.20 -0.21
CA LYS A 121 23.82 5.61 0.11
C LYS A 121 23.70 6.64 -1.03
N HIS A 122 23.61 6.26 -2.28
CA HIS A 122 23.34 7.13 -3.40
C HIS A 122 21.85 7.15 -3.71
N ARG A 123 21.19 8.10 -3.08
CA ARG A 123 19.79 8.44 -3.24
C ARG A 123 19.35 8.34 -4.69
N TYR A 124 18.22 7.66 -4.89
CA TYR A 124 17.46 7.78 -6.12
C TYR A 124 17.24 9.26 -6.43
N GLN A 125 17.37 9.59 -7.68
CA GLN A 125 16.95 10.90 -8.16
C GLN A 125 15.44 11.06 -7.90
N TYR A 126 14.68 9.94 -7.96
CA TYR A 126 13.24 9.88 -7.70
C TYR A 126 12.92 8.66 -6.86
N PRO A 127 12.59 8.81 -5.56
CA PRO A 127 12.22 7.68 -4.71
C PRO A 127 10.86 7.10 -5.12
N ILE A 128 10.70 5.77 -4.96
CA ILE A 128 9.42 5.08 -5.08
C ILE A 128 9.02 4.57 -3.71
N PHE A 129 7.88 5.01 -3.21
CA PHE A 129 7.31 4.59 -1.94
C PHE A 129 6.37 3.41 -2.17
N SER A 130 6.61 2.30 -1.47
CA SER A 130 5.82 1.07 -1.64
C SER A 130 4.85 0.90 -0.48
N VAL A 131 3.58 0.68 -0.81
CA VAL A 131 2.53 0.23 0.09
C VAL A 131 2.53 -1.29 0.09
N ILE A 132 2.12 -1.93 1.18
CA ILE A 132 1.97 -3.38 1.24
C ILE A 132 0.61 -3.82 0.72
N GLY A 133 0.58 -4.84 -0.15
CA GLY A 133 -0.64 -5.49 -0.62
C GLY A 133 -0.85 -6.89 -0.03
N ASN A 134 -1.96 -7.54 -0.36
CA ASN A 134 -2.27 -8.85 0.18
C ASN A 134 -1.39 -9.96 -0.41
N HIS A 135 -0.97 -9.86 -1.68
CA HIS A 135 -0.03 -10.80 -2.28
C HIS A 135 1.35 -10.72 -1.65
N ASP A 136 1.78 -9.54 -1.20
CA ASP A 136 3.04 -9.35 -0.50
C ASP A 136 3.10 -10.08 0.86
N LEU A 137 1.93 -10.47 1.41
CA LEU A 137 1.80 -11.21 2.67
C LEU A 137 1.73 -12.73 2.49
N TYR A 138 1.51 -13.21 1.26
CA TYR A 138 1.40 -14.66 1.03
C TYR A 138 2.70 -15.38 1.41
N PHE A 139 2.55 -16.60 1.92
CA PHE A 139 3.68 -17.46 2.30
C PHE A 139 4.63 -16.84 3.34
N GLN A 140 4.09 -16.11 4.32
CA GLN A 140 4.85 -15.38 5.35
C GLN A 140 5.67 -14.22 4.77
N GLY A 141 5.17 -13.58 3.72
CA GLY A 141 5.85 -12.51 2.98
C GLY A 141 6.11 -11.25 3.79
N TRP A 142 5.50 -11.07 4.97
CA TRP A 142 5.77 -9.91 5.81
C TRP A 142 7.25 -9.75 6.17
N ASP A 143 7.92 -10.83 6.53
CA ASP A 143 9.36 -10.76 6.86
C ASP A 143 10.17 -10.31 5.65
N ASP A 144 9.87 -10.83 4.45
CA ASP A 144 10.52 -10.44 3.21
C ASP A 144 10.23 -8.96 2.87
N PHE A 145 8.98 -8.52 2.99
CA PHE A 145 8.61 -7.11 2.75
C PHE A 145 9.32 -6.18 3.74
N ARG A 146 9.24 -6.47 5.05
CA ARG A 146 9.87 -5.68 6.11
C ARG A 146 11.38 -5.54 5.92
N ASP A 147 12.06 -6.65 5.64
CA ASP A 147 13.52 -6.69 5.58
C ASP A 147 14.08 -6.12 4.26
N VAL A 148 13.27 -6.14 3.19
CA VAL A 148 13.68 -5.71 1.84
C VAL A 148 13.19 -4.30 1.51
N ILE A 149 11.94 -3.98 1.87
CA ILE A 149 11.29 -2.69 1.55
C ILE A 149 11.24 -1.79 2.78
N GLY A 150 10.74 -2.31 3.91
CA GLY A 150 10.62 -1.53 5.14
C GLY A 150 9.26 -1.60 5.81
N PRO A 151 8.83 -0.54 6.50
CA PRO A 151 7.58 -0.49 7.23
C PRO A 151 6.37 -0.53 6.29
N SER A 152 5.27 -1.17 6.72
CA SER A 152 3.99 -1.16 6.01
C SER A 152 3.15 0.07 6.36
N VAL A 153 3.36 0.66 7.55
CA VAL A 153 2.72 1.90 7.97
C VAL A 153 3.78 2.97 8.19
N TYR A 154 3.67 4.05 7.46
CA TYR A 154 4.62 5.16 7.53
C TYR A 154 3.99 6.44 6.98
N TRP A 155 4.69 7.56 7.11
CA TRP A 155 4.38 8.79 6.41
C TRP A 155 5.66 9.46 5.90
N PHE A 156 5.50 10.29 4.91
CA PHE A 156 6.56 11.16 4.42
C PHE A 156 6.02 12.55 4.11
N GLU A 157 6.93 13.52 4.03
CA GLU A 157 6.61 14.91 3.79
C GLU A 157 7.11 15.37 2.42
N VAL A 158 6.36 16.26 1.78
CA VAL A 158 6.81 17.02 0.62
C VAL A 158 6.83 18.50 1.01
N LYS A 159 8.00 19.07 1.09
CA LYS A 159 8.20 20.50 1.37
C LYS A 159 8.18 21.31 0.08
N HIS A 160 7.47 22.42 0.10
CA HIS A 160 7.33 23.32 -1.03
C HIS A 160 7.21 24.76 -0.53
N GLY A 161 8.12 25.63 -0.96
CA GLY A 161 8.17 27.01 -0.44
C GLY A 161 8.24 27.04 1.10
N GLU A 162 7.29 27.72 1.75
CA GLU A 162 7.18 27.77 3.22
C GLU A 162 6.23 26.70 3.80
N GLY A 163 5.60 25.87 2.95
CA GLY A 163 4.62 24.88 3.35
C GLY A 163 5.08 23.44 3.18
N LYS A 164 4.22 22.51 3.58
CA LYS A 164 4.43 21.08 3.34
C LYS A 164 3.13 20.33 3.20
N ASP A 165 3.17 19.24 2.44
CA ASP A 165 2.12 18.25 2.30
C ASP A 165 2.54 16.95 2.98
N ILE A 166 1.56 16.15 3.43
CA ILE A 166 1.80 14.85 4.05
C ILE A 166 1.18 13.73 3.24
N PHE A 167 1.93 12.65 3.11
CA PHE A 167 1.50 11.36 2.56
C PHE A 167 1.53 10.31 3.65
N ILE A 168 0.41 9.62 3.87
CA ILE A 168 0.26 8.60 4.92
C ILE A 168 -0.01 7.26 4.25
N SER A 169 0.90 6.30 4.43
CA SER A 169 0.73 4.92 4.00
C SER A 169 0.06 4.09 5.09
N LEU A 170 -1.01 3.39 4.72
CA LEU A 170 -1.78 2.52 5.61
C LEU A 170 -1.66 1.06 5.18
N ASP A 171 -1.50 0.17 6.15
CA ASP A 171 -1.53 -1.28 5.94
C ASP A 171 -2.98 -1.77 5.98
N SER A 172 -3.55 -2.00 4.81
CA SER A 172 -4.88 -2.58 4.61
C SER A 172 -4.83 -3.99 4.01
N ALA A 173 -3.65 -4.58 3.88
CA ALA A 173 -3.40 -5.81 3.13
C ALA A 173 -4.20 -7.05 3.59
N ASN A 174 -4.70 -7.06 4.82
CA ASN A 174 -5.59 -8.13 5.33
C ASN A 174 -7.09 -7.74 5.29
N GLY A 175 -7.48 -6.69 4.56
CA GLY A 175 -8.85 -6.20 4.56
C GLY A 175 -9.26 -5.52 5.86
N THR A 176 -8.33 -5.04 6.66
CA THR A 176 -8.56 -4.26 7.88
C THR A 176 -7.28 -3.52 8.28
N LEU A 177 -7.41 -2.35 8.87
CA LEU A 177 -6.29 -1.63 9.46
C LEU A 177 -5.96 -2.14 10.89
N GLY A 178 -6.89 -2.83 11.51
CA GLY A 178 -6.78 -3.27 12.90
C GLY A 178 -6.95 -2.13 13.90
N SER A 179 -7.14 -2.50 15.16
CA SER A 179 -7.51 -1.54 16.22
C SER A 179 -6.39 -0.55 16.56
N LYS A 180 -5.13 -0.99 16.52
CA LYS A 180 -3.99 -0.14 16.92
C LYS A 180 -3.69 0.90 15.85
N GLN A 181 -3.67 0.52 14.57
CA GLN A 181 -3.46 1.45 13.46
C GLN A 181 -4.60 2.46 13.36
N MET A 182 -5.88 2.01 13.52
CA MET A 182 -7.03 2.89 13.54
C MET A 182 -6.98 3.90 14.69
N LYS A 183 -6.54 3.50 15.88
CA LYS A 183 -6.35 4.41 17.01
C LYS A 183 -5.27 5.43 16.70
N TRP A 184 -4.10 4.98 16.27
CA TRP A 184 -2.98 5.84 15.90
C TRP A 184 -3.38 6.85 14.82
N LEU A 185 -4.07 6.42 13.76
CA LEU A 185 -4.47 7.29 12.67
C LEU A 185 -5.38 8.44 13.13
N ARG A 186 -6.33 8.16 14.06
CA ARG A 186 -7.18 9.19 14.66
C ARG A 186 -6.37 10.21 15.46
N GLU A 187 -5.47 9.75 16.31
CA GLU A 187 -4.61 10.59 17.13
C GLU A 187 -3.66 11.41 16.25
N PHE A 188 -2.99 10.75 15.30
CA PHE A 188 -2.06 11.37 14.36
C PHE A 188 -2.71 12.48 13.52
N LEU A 189 -3.87 12.23 12.94
CA LEU A 189 -4.58 13.25 12.15
C LEU A 189 -5.07 14.41 13.05
N ALA A 190 -5.50 14.14 14.27
CA ALA A 190 -5.91 15.19 15.18
C ALA A 190 -4.75 16.12 15.59
N GLU A 191 -3.56 15.57 15.77
CA GLU A 191 -2.38 16.32 16.24
C GLU A 191 -1.57 16.95 15.12
N GLU A 192 -1.41 16.23 14.00
CA GLU A 192 -0.46 16.58 12.95
C GLU A 192 -1.09 17.27 11.74
N ARG A 193 -2.35 16.93 11.38
CA ARG A 193 -2.98 17.36 10.13
C ARG A 193 -2.93 18.88 9.90
N GLY A 194 -3.10 19.65 10.95
CA GLY A 194 -3.11 21.13 10.88
C GLY A 194 -1.77 21.77 10.46
N LYS A 195 -0.69 21.00 10.44
CA LYS A 195 0.65 21.46 10.06
C LYS A 195 0.92 21.39 8.56
N TYR A 196 -0.02 20.80 7.78
CA TYR A 196 0.16 20.50 6.36
C TYR A 196 -0.89 21.20 5.51
N ARG A 197 -0.49 21.65 4.33
CA ARG A 197 -1.39 22.18 3.30
C ARG A 197 -2.38 21.10 2.87
N HIS A 198 -1.87 19.98 2.39
CA HIS A 198 -2.65 18.83 1.95
C HIS A 198 -2.26 17.55 2.70
N CYS A 199 -3.22 16.65 2.82
CA CYS A 199 -3.03 15.28 3.32
C CYS A 199 -3.50 14.31 2.25
N ILE A 200 -2.64 13.39 1.88
CA ILE A 200 -2.91 12.33 0.91
C ILE A 200 -2.70 11.00 1.63
N VAL A 201 -3.69 10.12 1.55
CA VAL A 201 -3.63 8.77 2.09
C VAL A 201 -3.39 7.80 0.95
N VAL A 202 -2.51 6.84 1.15
CA VAL A 202 -2.24 5.75 0.21
C VAL A 202 -2.44 4.41 0.90
N THR A 203 -3.13 3.50 0.23
CA THR A 203 -3.44 2.18 0.77
C THR A 203 -3.61 1.20 -0.38
N HIS A 204 -3.55 -0.09 -0.11
CA HIS A 204 -3.75 -1.09 -1.16
C HIS A 204 -5.22 -1.43 -1.32
N THR A 205 -5.84 -2.01 -0.29
CA THR A 205 -7.24 -2.46 -0.33
C THR A 205 -8.20 -1.29 -0.35
N ASN A 206 -9.25 -1.39 -1.14
CA ASN A 206 -10.21 -0.31 -1.33
C ASN A 206 -11.03 -0.02 -0.07
N ILE A 207 -11.04 1.24 0.32
CA ILE A 207 -11.92 1.76 1.38
C ILE A 207 -13.28 2.07 0.78
N LEU A 208 -13.30 2.66 -0.41
CA LEU A 208 -14.52 3.05 -1.10
C LEU A 208 -14.42 2.75 -2.59
N TYR A 209 -15.42 2.06 -3.13
CA TYR A 209 -15.66 1.89 -4.56
C TYR A 209 -17.16 1.76 -4.82
N THR A 210 -17.58 1.86 -6.09
CA THR A 210 -18.98 1.68 -6.46
C THR A 210 -19.19 0.32 -7.12
N ASP A 211 -20.18 -0.42 -6.65
CA ASP A 211 -20.71 -1.59 -7.34
C ASP A 211 -22.16 -1.33 -7.69
N ASN A 212 -22.48 -1.31 -9.00
CA ASN A 212 -23.85 -1.15 -9.51
C ASN A 212 -24.63 0.02 -8.84
N SER A 213 -24.01 1.19 -8.70
CA SER A 213 -24.57 2.38 -8.06
C SER A 213 -24.76 2.29 -6.53
N GLN A 214 -24.20 1.30 -5.87
CA GLN A 214 -24.11 1.23 -4.41
C GLN A 214 -22.68 1.48 -3.96
N PHE A 215 -22.53 2.32 -2.94
CA PHE A 215 -21.22 2.44 -2.27
C PHE A 215 -20.95 1.16 -1.50
N SER A 216 -19.89 0.47 -1.87
CA SER A 216 -19.47 -0.75 -1.22
C SER A 216 -17.98 -0.69 -0.86
N SER A 217 -17.59 -1.21 0.28
CA SER A 217 -16.21 -1.60 0.55
C SER A 217 -16.19 -3.12 0.61
N GLY A 218 -16.09 -3.79 -0.51
CA GLY A 218 -16.13 -5.25 -0.56
C GLY A 218 -15.07 -5.93 0.29
N ASN A 219 -14.00 -5.22 0.60
CA ASN A 219 -12.78 -5.79 1.16
C ASN A 219 -12.47 -5.34 2.60
N ILE A 220 -13.09 -4.26 3.08
CA ILE A 220 -12.92 -3.76 4.46
C ILE A 220 -14.28 -3.84 5.19
N PRO A 221 -14.35 -4.22 6.47
CA PRO A 221 -15.60 -4.24 7.22
C PRO A 221 -16.32 -2.89 7.18
N MET A 222 -17.65 -2.91 7.02
CA MET A 222 -18.45 -1.70 6.81
C MET A 222 -18.26 -0.67 7.95
N GLU A 223 -18.20 -1.13 9.21
CA GLU A 223 -17.99 -0.24 10.35
C GLU A 223 -16.64 0.48 10.29
N GLU A 224 -15.61 -0.22 9.86
CA GLU A 224 -14.26 0.35 9.68
C GLU A 224 -14.23 1.30 8.51
N THR A 225 -14.85 0.95 7.38
CA THR A 225 -15.04 1.84 6.23
C THR A 225 -15.71 3.13 6.64
N MET A 226 -16.86 3.07 7.30
CA MET A 226 -17.60 4.26 7.73
C MET A 226 -16.77 5.13 8.69
N ALA A 227 -16.00 4.50 9.57
CA ALA A 227 -15.10 5.21 10.48
C ALA A 227 -13.96 5.92 9.73
N LEU A 228 -13.41 5.31 8.67
CA LEU A 228 -12.37 5.91 7.82
C LEU A 228 -12.92 7.06 6.99
N LEU A 229 -14.09 6.89 6.37
CA LEU A 229 -14.75 7.95 5.59
C LEU A 229 -15.02 9.20 6.45
N ASP A 230 -15.57 9.03 7.65
CA ASP A 230 -15.81 10.14 8.58
C ASP A 230 -14.51 10.80 9.05
N LEU A 231 -13.48 9.99 9.35
CA LEU A 231 -12.16 10.48 9.76
C LEU A 231 -11.50 11.32 8.67
N PHE A 232 -11.50 10.83 7.42
CA PHE A 232 -10.90 11.53 6.29
C PHE A 232 -11.63 12.82 5.96
N ARG A 233 -12.96 12.81 6.00
CA ARG A 233 -13.78 14.00 5.86
C ARG A 233 -13.47 15.06 6.94
N LYS A 234 -13.45 14.66 8.22
CA LYS A 234 -13.18 15.55 9.35
C LYS A 234 -11.82 16.23 9.28
N HIS A 235 -10.83 15.52 8.78
CA HIS A 235 -9.46 16.00 8.70
C HIS A 235 -9.09 16.53 7.30
N ASN A 236 -10.07 16.76 6.42
CA ASN A 236 -9.85 17.30 5.08
C ASN A 236 -8.72 16.56 4.34
N VAL A 237 -8.79 15.23 4.30
CA VAL A 237 -7.95 14.43 3.41
C VAL A 237 -8.30 14.82 1.98
N LEU A 238 -7.29 15.19 1.19
CA LEU A 238 -7.50 15.64 -0.18
C LEU A 238 -7.80 14.47 -1.11
N LEU A 239 -7.06 13.38 -0.94
CA LEU A 239 -7.03 12.26 -1.86
C LEU A 239 -6.71 10.98 -1.10
N CYS A 240 -7.44 9.89 -1.39
CA CYS A 240 -7.15 8.53 -0.98
C CYS A 240 -6.88 7.67 -2.23
N LEU A 241 -5.64 7.22 -2.40
CA LEU A 241 -5.22 6.39 -3.51
C LEU A 241 -5.26 4.92 -3.11
N GLN A 242 -5.83 4.07 -3.96
CA GLN A 242 -6.14 2.67 -3.70
C GLN A 242 -5.75 1.81 -4.92
N GLY A 243 -5.41 0.54 -4.71
CA GLY A 243 -5.09 -0.45 -5.74
C GLY A 243 -6.07 -1.63 -5.72
N HIS A 244 -5.55 -2.86 -5.80
CA HIS A 244 -6.21 -4.15 -5.52
C HIS A 244 -7.20 -4.65 -6.60
N ASP A 245 -8.11 -3.83 -7.10
CA ASP A 245 -9.20 -4.30 -7.98
C ASP A 245 -8.81 -4.31 -9.47
N HIS A 246 -7.61 -3.87 -9.81
CA HIS A 246 -7.05 -3.88 -11.18
C HIS A 246 -7.84 -3.09 -12.22
N PHE A 247 -8.76 -2.23 -11.80
CA PHE A 247 -9.48 -1.30 -12.67
C PHE A 247 -9.39 0.13 -12.12
N ARG A 248 -9.64 1.11 -12.95
CA ARG A 248 -9.66 2.51 -12.52
C ARG A 248 -11.04 2.96 -12.12
N GLU A 249 -11.13 3.65 -11.00
CA GLU A 249 -12.33 4.33 -10.56
C GLU A 249 -11.97 5.63 -9.85
N ASP A 250 -12.88 6.58 -9.89
CA ASP A 250 -12.72 7.89 -9.25
C ASP A 250 -14.03 8.34 -8.64
N ILE A 251 -14.07 8.45 -7.32
CA ILE A 251 -15.26 8.80 -6.55
C ILE A 251 -14.92 9.99 -5.66
N THR A 252 -15.75 11.01 -5.66
CA THR A 252 -15.70 12.06 -4.63
C THR A 252 -16.84 11.84 -3.65
N PHE A 253 -16.51 11.63 -2.39
CA PHE A 253 -17.44 11.45 -1.31
C PHE A 253 -17.11 12.37 -0.14
N ASP A 254 -18.07 13.18 0.30
CA ASP A 254 -17.92 14.15 1.40
C ASP A 254 -16.67 15.05 1.28
N GLY A 255 -16.31 15.45 0.07
CA GLY A 255 -15.18 16.33 -0.21
C GLY A 255 -13.83 15.63 -0.28
N VAL A 256 -13.77 14.35 -0.03
CA VAL A 256 -12.58 13.51 -0.19
C VAL A 256 -12.68 12.76 -1.53
N ARG A 257 -11.58 12.72 -2.28
CA ARG A 257 -11.51 11.98 -3.53
C ARG A 257 -10.87 10.62 -3.27
N TYR A 258 -11.53 9.55 -3.68
CA TYR A 258 -11.07 8.16 -3.61
C TYR A 258 -10.82 7.67 -5.03
N THR A 259 -9.58 7.29 -5.31
CA THR A 259 -9.17 6.87 -6.65
C THR A 259 -8.59 5.47 -6.58
N ILE A 260 -9.22 4.53 -7.28
CA ILE A 260 -8.67 3.20 -7.54
C ILE A 260 -7.80 3.31 -8.78
N VAL A 261 -6.54 2.88 -8.68
CA VAL A 261 -5.59 2.91 -9.78
C VAL A 261 -5.62 1.56 -10.49
N GLY A 262 -5.62 1.58 -11.81
CA GLY A 262 -5.52 0.38 -12.63
C GLY A 262 -4.15 -0.28 -12.51
N THR A 263 -4.07 -1.56 -12.85
CA THR A 263 -2.86 -2.37 -12.68
C THR A 263 -1.80 -2.12 -13.75
N ILE A 264 -0.54 -2.27 -13.38
CA ILE A 264 0.59 -2.37 -14.33
C ILE A 264 1.07 -3.81 -14.55
N ARG A 265 0.24 -4.81 -14.22
CA ARG A 265 0.56 -6.22 -14.43
C ARG A 265 0.85 -6.51 -15.91
N TYR A 266 1.92 -7.28 -16.20
CA TYR A 266 2.40 -7.49 -17.59
C TYR A 266 1.45 -8.30 -18.47
N GLU A 267 0.52 -9.10 -17.89
CA GLU A 267 -0.48 -9.86 -18.64
C GLU A 267 -1.66 -9.02 -19.13
N VAL A 268 -1.79 -7.78 -18.64
CA VAL A 268 -2.89 -6.89 -19.01
C VAL A 268 -2.59 -6.22 -20.35
N GLU A 269 -3.56 -6.20 -21.24
CA GLU A 269 -3.39 -5.62 -22.60
C GLU A 269 -3.01 -4.14 -22.57
N LYS A 270 -3.53 -3.40 -21.57
CA LYS A 270 -3.29 -1.96 -21.41
C LYS A 270 -2.95 -1.64 -19.96
N PRO A 271 -1.74 -1.99 -19.51
CA PRO A 271 -1.30 -1.63 -18.17
C PRO A 271 -1.24 -0.10 -18.05
N GLU A 272 -1.74 0.43 -16.93
CA GLU A 272 -1.92 1.87 -16.78
C GLU A 272 -1.45 2.39 -15.42
N TYR A 273 -1.05 3.65 -15.39
CA TYR A 273 -0.62 4.36 -14.19
C TYR A 273 -1.22 5.77 -14.15
N LEU A 274 -1.15 6.40 -13.00
CA LEU A 274 -1.72 7.70 -12.73
C LEU A 274 -0.63 8.74 -12.54
N CYS A 275 -0.73 9.87 -13.22
CA CYS A 275 0.11 11.05 -13.01
C CYS A 275 -0.69 12.09 -12.23
N ILE A 276 -0.17 12.56 -11.11
CA ILE A 276 -0.86 13.51 -10.22
C ILE A 276 -0.01 14.77 -10.07
N ARG A 277 -0.61 15.92 -10.32
CA ARG A 277 -0.04 17.23 -10.02
C ARG A 277 -0.73 17.81 -8.80
N VAL A 278 0.04 18.13 -7.78
CA VAL A 278 -0.44 18.80 -6.57
C VAL A 278 -0.03 20.27 -6.61
N SER A 279 -0.95 21.13 -6.24
CA SER A 279 -0.74 22.57 -6.15
C SER A 279 -1.52 23.15 -4.97
N LYS A 280 -1.41 24.44 -4.71
CA LYS A 280 -2.24 25.13 -3.70
C LYS A 280 -3.75 24.95 -3.92
N LYS A 281 -4.18 24.69 -5.15
CA LYS A 281 -5.61 24.52 -5.51
C LYS A 281 -6.14 23.10 -5.26
N GLY A 282 -5.26 22.13 -4.97
CA GLY A 282 -5.59 20.72 -4.81
C GLY A 282 -4.79 19.82 -5.76
N ALA A 283 -5.37 18.68 -6.13
CA ALA A 283 -4.76 17.68 -7.01
C ALA A 283 -5.51 17.60 -8.34
N GLU A 284 -4.75 17.63 -9.42
CA GLU A 284 -5.19 17.33 -10.78
C GLU A 284 -4.46 16.08 -11.25
N TYR A 285 -5.12 15.20 -12.03
CA TYR A 285 -4.49 14.00 -12.49
C TYR A 285 -5.00 13.55 -13.85
N TYR A 286 -4.17 12.71 -14.52
CA TYR A 286 -4.47 12.08 -15.78
C TYR A 286 -3.86 10.68 -15.85
N TRP A 287 -4.54 9.79 -16.56
CA TRP A 287 -4.14 8.41 -16.77
C TRP A 287 -3.19 8.28 -17.95
N ARG A 288 -2.23 7.39 -17.83
CA ARG A 288 -1.33 6.99 -18.92
C ARG A 288 -1.19 5.47 -18.97
N TYR A 289 -0.88 4.98 -20.15
CA TYR A 289 -0.53 3.57 -20.34
C TYR A 289 0.97 3.39 -20.24
N VAL A 290 1.37 2.21 -19.75
CA VAL A 290 2.77 1.78 -19.78
C VAL A 290 3.07 1.30 -21.21
N GLU A 291 4.09 1.87 -21.85
CA GLU A 291 4.53 1.57 -23.21
C GLU A 291 5.71 0.59 -23.20
#